data_7afeed31f4f9dfd76e64db5ede17e0ec
#
_entry.id   7afeed31f4f9dfd76e64db5ede17e0ec
#
_cell.length_a   1.000
_cell.length_b   1.000
_cell.length_c   1.000
_cell.angle_alpha   90.00
_cell.angle_beta   90.00
_cell.angle_gamma   90.00
#
_symmetry.space_group_name_H-M   'P 1'
#
loop_
_entity.id
_entity.type
_entity.pdbx_description
1 polymer ?
#
loop_
_entity_poly.entity_id
_entity_poly.type
_entity_poly.pdbx_seq_one_letter_code
_entity_poly.pdbx_strand_id
1 'polypeptide(L)'
;RGMKSIYMLSLLEAYVMDENSLSSIILVEEPEMFLHPQLQKTASEILYRLAQKNQVIFTTHSPHLLANFSSRQLCQIILDEDSYSVAKKKTNISSVLDDLGYNASDLMNVDFVFIVEGKQDKYRLPLLLNHYYSEIYDEDGRLNRVAILTTNSCTNIKTYANLKYINQLYMKDRFLMIRDSDGKDRDMLGRQLCKYYDERNLVDVDHLPKVTRKNVLILKYYSFENYFLNPEIMSKLGVIESEDAFYEILYDKWREYLHRIKSGVHLIQMMGRDFTSPQDMKEHMEEIKTYMRGHNLFDIFYGRYKKEEKDLLKKYIEIAPRDEFSDILDAADSFIYFQSKTKQKDIQNETK
;
A
#
# COMPACT_ATOMS: atom_id res chain seq x y z
N ARG A 1 27.25 21.27 6.94
CA ARG A 1 28.19 20.37 6.21
C ARG A 1 27.48 19.73 5.02
N GLY A 2 26.27 19.19 5.15
CA GLY A 2 25.55 18.51 4.05
C GLY A 2 25.33 19.37 2.79
N MET A 3 24.94 20.64 2.90
CA MET A 3 24.81 21.55 1.78
C MET A 3 26.12 21.73 0.98
N LYS A 4 27.28 21.60 1.65
CA LYS A 4 28.58 21.67 0.99
C LYS A 4 28.82 20.46 0.09
N SER A 5 28.41 19.26 0.52
CA SER A 5 28.54 18.03 -0.29
C SER A 5 27.70 18.10 -1.55
N ILE A 6 26.42 18.53 -1.46
CA ILE A 6 25.56 18.75 -2.65
C ILE A 6 26.15 19.80 -3.58
N TYR A 7 26.63 20.92 -3.04
CA TYR A 7 27.25 21.96 -3.83
C TYR A 7 28.50 21.45 -4.59
N MET A 8 29.33 20.66 -3.93
CA MET A 8 30.51 20.04 -4.56
C MET A 8 30.12 19.06 -5.66
N LEU A 9 29.10 18.22 -5.44
CA LEU A 9 28.59 17.32 -6.49
C LEU A 9 28.02 18.10 -7.68
N SER A 10 27.28 19.18 -7.44
CA SER A 10 26.72 20.03 -8.50
C SER A 10 27.80 20.77 -9.28
N LEU A 11 28.86 21.23 -8.61
CA LEU A 11 30.03 21.82 -9.30
C LEU A 11 30.76 20.78 -10.16
N LEU A 12 30.93 19.56 -9.65
CA LEU A 12 31.52 18.46 -10.39
C LEU A 12 30.67 18.14 -11.62
N GLU A 13 29.34 18.07 -11.46
CA GLU A 13 28.41 17.88 -12.56
C GLU A 13 28.58 18.96 -13.64
N ALA A 14 28.56 20.24 -13.24
CA ALA A 14 28.73 21.35 -14.19
C ALA A 14 30.06 21.30 -14.93
N TYR A 15 31.14 20.92 -14.23
CA TYR A 15 32.48 20.83 -14.83
C TYR A 15 32.62 19.65 -15.81
N VAL A 16 32.10 18.48 -15.47
CA VAL A 16 32.31 17.23 -16.22
C VAL A 16 31.29 17.08 -17.33
N MET A 17 30.12 17.73 -17.25
CA MET A 17 29.07 17.71 -18.26
C MET A 17 29.27 18.77 -19.38
N ASP A 18 30.30 19.60 -19.32
CA ASP A 18 30.67 20.48 -20.39
C ASP A 18 30.90 19.67 -21.71
N GLU A 19 30.39 20.18 -22.81
CA GLU A 19 30.48 19.53 -24.14
C GLU A 19 31.90 19.21 -24.57
N ASN A 20 32.87 20.01 -24.15
CA ASN A 20 34.29 19.86 -24.47
C ASN A 20 35.06 18.93 -23.51
N SER A 21 34.45 18.45 -22.43
CA SER A 21 35.12 17.59 -21.48
C SER A 21 35.21 16.14 -21.97
N LEU A 22 36.37 15.50 -21.76
CA LEU A 22 36.58 14.08 -22.00
C LEU A 22 35.84 13.23 -20.94
N SER A 23 35.38 12.03 -21.34
CA SER A 23 34.85 11.07 -20.41
C SER A 23 35.88 10.73 -19.32
N SER A 24 35.45 10.75 -18.06
CA SER A 24 36.30 10.61 -16.89
C SER A 24 35.87 9.42 -16.02
N ILE A 25 36.78 8.94 -15.18
CA ILE A 25 36.45 8.00 -14.10
C ILE A 25 36.30 8.84 -12.83
N ILE A 26 35.14 8.76 -12.20
CA ILE A 26 34.78 9.54 -11.01
C ILE A 26 34.64 8.54 -9.86
N LEU A 27 35.43 8.72 -8.81
CA LEU A 27 35.38 7.92 -7.58
C LEU A 27 34.84 8.79 -6.45
N VAL A 28 33.79 8.34 -5.78
CA VAL A 28 33.15 9.05 -4.67
C VAL A 28 32.95 8.11 -3.51
N GLU A 29 33.46 8.48 -2.34
CA GLU A 29 33.29 7.72 -1.11
C GLU A 29 32.18 8.35 -0.26
N GLU A 30 31.19 7.54 0.13
CA GLU A 30 30.06 7.89 0.99
C GLU A 30 29.48 9.32 0.72
N PRO A 31 28.98 9.59 -0.51
CA PRO A 31 28.47 10.91 -0.86
C PRO A 31 27.29 11.37 0.01
N GLU A 32 26.64 10.44 0.70
CA GLU A 32 25.55 10.70 1.65
C GLU A 32 26.01 11.26 2.99
N MET A 33 27.29 11.23 3.29
CA MET A 33 27.79 11.64 4.62
C MET A 33 27.34 13.06 4.95
N PHE A 34 26.69 13.23 6.10
CA PHE A 34 26.08 14.48 6.59
C PHE A 34 24.89 14.99 5.76
N LEU A 35 24.34 14.22 4.79
CA LEU A 35 23.16 14.61 4.05
C LEU A 35 21.88 14.19 4.77
N HIS A 36 20.93 15.12 4.83
CA HIS A 36 19.55 14.76 5.17
C HIS A 36 18.98 13.83 4.07
N PRO A 37 18.11 12.83 4.40
CA PRO A 37 17.58 11.87 3.42
C PRO A 37 17.02 12.46 2.12
N GLN A 38 16.35 13.62 2.19
CA GLN A 38 15.91 14.33 0.97
C GLN A 38 17.08 14.75 0.07
N LEU A 39 18.19 15.20 0.66
CA LEU A 39 19.39 15.58 -0.09
C LEU A 39 20.17 14.36 -0.61
N GLN A 40 20.01 13.19 0.02
CA GLN A 40 20.59 11.95 -0.47
C GLN A 40 19.93 11.53 -1.79
N LYS A 41 18.61 11.73 -1.96
CA LYS A 41 17.93 11.53 -3.24
C LYS A 41 18.50 12.46 -4.33
N THR A 42 18.69 13.74 -4.00
CA THR A 42 19.31 14.70 -4.94
C THR A 42 20.73 14.28 -5.32
N ALA A 43 21.53 13.82 -4.34
CA ALA A 43 22.86 13.30 -4.62
C ALA A 43 22.82 12.08 -5.56
N SER A 44 21.88 11.15 -5.34
CA SER A 44 21.66 9.99 -6.22
C SER A 44 21.34 10.41 -7.67
N GLU A 45 20.47 11.41 -7.84
CA GLU A 45 20.12 11.95 -9.17
C GLU A 45 21.33 12.59 -9.85
N ILE A 46 22.16 13.33 -9.13
CA ILE A 46 23.38 13.93 -9.67
C ILE A 46 24.36 12.83 -10.11
N LEU A 47 24.59 11.83 -9.27
CA LEU A 47 25.47 10.69 -9.59
C LEU A 47 24.98 9.92 -10.82
N TYR A 48 23.66 9.72 -10.92
CA TYR A 48 23.06 9.08 -12.09
C TYR A 48 23.29 9.90 -13.39
N ARG A 49 23.08 11.22 -13.34
CA ARG A 49 23.36 12.10 -14.51
C ARG A 49 24.84 12.09 -14.88
N LEU A 50 25.75 12.18 -13.90
CA LEU A 50 27.19 12.06 -14.14
C LEU A 50 27.56 10.76 -14.85
N ALA A 51 26.88 9.64 -14.51
CA ALA A 51 27.12 8.34 -15.10
C ALA A 51 26.68 8.22 -16.58
N GLN A 52 25.92 9.19 -17.13
CA GLN A 52 25.52 9.19 -18.53
C GLN A 52 26.72 9.40 -19.46
N LYS A 53 27.74 10.15 -19.04
CA LYS A 53 28.92 10.51 -19.85
C LYS A 53 30.22 9.92 -19.30
N ASN A 54 30.22 9.53 -18.03
CA ASN A 54 31.40 9.17 -17.28
C ASN A 54 31.25 7.77 -16.63
N GLN A 55 32.36 7.17 -16.25
CA GLN A 55 32.34 6.01 -15.36
C GLN A 55 32.33 6.48 -13.90
N VAL A 56 31.21 6.27 -13.22
CA VAL A 56 31.06 6.66 -11.82
C VAL A 56 31.11 5.44 -10.91
N ILE A 57 31.97 5.44 -9.92
CA ILE A 57 32.05 4.41 -8.90
C ILE A 57 31.91 5.11 -7.55
N PHE A 58 30.98 4.68 -6.72
CA PHE A 58 30.82 5.23 -5.38
C PHE A 58 30.52 4.15 -4.35
N THR A 59 30.92 4.40 -3.11
CA THR A 59 30.56 3.57 -1.96
C THR A 59 29.41 4.21 -1.20
N THR A 60 28.53 3.41 -0.62
CA THR A 60 27.41 3.92 0.17
C THR A 60 26.87 2.87 1.14
N HIS A 61 26.37 3.35 2.28
CA HIS A 61 25.52 2.62 3.22
C HIS A 61 24.05 3.11 3.17
N SER A 62 23.72 4.04 2.27
CA SER A 62 22.39 4.62 2.18
C SER A 62 21.51 3.92 1.12
N PRO A 63 20.35 3.41 1.49
CA PRO A 63 19.38 2.88 0.55
C PRO A 63 18.85 3.96 -0.40
N HIS A 64 18.81 5.22 0.04
CA HIS A 64 18.33 6.33 -0.79
C HIS A 64 19.22 6.62 -1.99
N LEU A 65 20.52 6.31 -1.91
CA LEU A 65 21.42 6.43 -3.05
C LEU A 65 21.24 5.31 -4.07
N LEU A 66 20.77 4.14 -3.65
CA LEU A 66 20.57 2.99 -4.53
C LEU A 66 19.32 3.10 -5.41
N ALA A 67 18.42 4.03 -5.09
CA ALA A 67 17.10 4.15 -5.71
C ALA A 67 17.11 4.31 -7.25
N ASN A 68 18.14 4.97 -7.78
CA ASN A 68 18.24 5.26 -9.22
C ASN A 68 19.12 4.24 -9.98
N PHE A 69 19.60 3.18 -9.30
CA PHE A 69 20.53 2.21 -9.89
C PHE A 69 19.91 0.82 -9.95
N SER A 70 20.21 0.10 -11.04
CA SER A 70 19.77 -1.27 -11.22
C SER A 70 20.66 -2.26 -10.47
N SER A 71 20.14 -3.46 -10.20
CA SER A 71 20.90 -4.56 -9.56
C SER A 71 22.20 -4.90 -10.28
N ARG A 72 22.29 -4.66 -11.61
CA ARG A 72 23.50 -4.91 -12.39
C ARG A 72 24.64 -3.93 -12.09
N GLN A 73 24.31 -2.78 -11.53
CA GLN A 73 25.25 -1.71 -11.18
C GLN A 73 25.72 -1.83 -9.72
N LEU A 74 25.15 -2.73 -8.94
CA LEU A 74 25.45 -2.91 -7.53
C LEU A 74 26.51 -4.02 -7.31
N CYS A 75 27.48 -3.70 -6.45
CA CYS A 75 28.46 -4.64 -5.94
C CYS A 75 28.47 -4.55 -4.42
N GLN A 76 28.14 -5.65 -3.75
CA GLN A 76 28.13 -5.70 -2.30
C GLN A 76 29.49 -6.17 -1.79
N ILE A 77 30.04 -5.45 -0.82
CA ILE A 77 31.24 -5.87 -0.10
C ILE A 77 30.82 -6.46 1.23
N ILE A 78 31.17 -7.71 1.47
CA ILE A 78 30.87 -8.43 2.71
C ILE A 78 32.15 -9.02 3.28
N LEU A 79 32.15 -9.34 4.58
CA LEU A 79 33.20 -10.16 5.18
C LEU A 79 32.83 -11.64 4.99
N ASP A 80 33.82 -12.45 4.62
CA ASP A 80 33.68 -13.91 4.60
C ASP A 80 33.89 -14.50 6.01
N GLU A 81 33.86 -15.83 6.11
CA GLU A 81 34.04 -16.54 7.38
C GLU A 81 35.43 -16.31 8.00
N ASP A 82 36.42 -16.00 7.17
CA ASP A 82 37.80 -15.71 7.58
C ASP A 82 38.03 -14.20 7.78
N SER A 83 36.98 -13.38 7.77
CA SER A 83 37.01 -11.92 7.91
C SER A 83 37.74 -11.17 6.79
N TYR A 84 37.85 -11.75 5.60
CA TYR A 84 38.33 -11.06 4.42
C TYR A 84 37.16 -10.36 3.68
N SER A 85 37.46 -9.17 3.13
CA SER A 85 36.48 -8.45 2.30
C SER A 85 36.31 -9.12 0.95
N VAL A 86 35.11 -9.57 0.65
CA VAL A 86 34.74 -10.22 -0.62
C VAL A 86 33.70 -9.41 -1.35
N ALA A 87 33.94 -9.15 -2.65
CA ALA A 87 33.00 -8.47 -3.52
C ALA A 87 31.99 -9.47 -4.12
N LYS A 88 30.72 -9.30 -3.81
CA LYS A 88 29.62 -10.07 -4.42
C LYS A 88 28.80 -9.20 -5.35
N LYS A 89 28.68 -9.60 -6.62
CA LYS A 89 27.69 -9.03 -7.52
C LYS A 89 26.32 -9.61 -7.14
N LYS A 90 25.41 -8.78 -6.68
CA LYS A 90 24.03 -9.19 -6.39
C LYS A 90 23.11 -8.86 -7.55
N THR A 91 22.23 -9.79 -7.84
CA THR A 91 21.19 -9.66 -8.86
C THR A 91 19.86 -9.17 -8.29
N ASN A 92 19.76 -9.00 -6.95
CA ASN A 92 18.52 -8.63 -6.28
C ASN A 92 18.77 -7.51 -5.27
N ILE A 93 18.21 -6.33 -5.54
CA ILE A 93 18.28 -5.14 -4.67
C ILE A 93 17.66 -5.43 -3.28
N SER A 94 16.57 -6.21 -3.23
CA SER A 94 15.92 -6.54 -1.94
C SER A 94 16.91 -7.19 -0.97
N SER A 95 17.73 -8.13 -1.45
CA SER A 95 18.68 -8.81 -0.56
C SER A 95 19.86 -7.91 -0.17
N VAL A 96 20.21 -6.90 -0.98
CA VAL A 96 21.19 -5.89 -0.59
C VAL A 96 20.64 -5.01 0.54
N LEU A 97 19.36 -4.66 0.46
CA LEU A 97 18.69 -3.84 1.47
C LEU A 97 18.47 -4.62 2.77
N ASP A 98 18.12 -5.91 2.67
CA ASP A 98 18.00 -6.81 3.84
C ASP A 98 19.33 -6.88 4.61
N ASP A 99 20.45 -7.00 3.90
CA ASP A 99 21.79 -7.02 4.51
C ASP A 99 22.19 -5.66 5.11
N LEU A 100 21.66 -4.55 4.60
CA LEU A 100 21.81 -3.22 5.19
C LEU A 100 20.84 -2.97 6.37
N GLY A 101 20.03 -3.98 6.72
CA GLY A 101 19.00 -3.87 7.77
C GLY A 101 17.72 -3.17 7.31
N TYR A 102 17.52 -3.01 5.99
CA TYR A 102 16.30 -2.47 5.41
C TYR A 102 15.49 -3.60 4.78
N ASN A 103 14.36 -3.91 5.36
CA ASN A 103 13.39 -4.81 4.74
C ASN A 103 12.55 -4.03 3.75
N ALA A 104 12.78 -4.28 2.50
CA ALA A 104 11.92 -3.95 1.37
C ALA A 104 12.49 -2.95 0.37
N SER A 105 12.83 -3.50 -0.77
CA SER A 105 12.84 -2.81 -2.07
C SER A 105 11.58 -1.96 -2.32
N ASP A 106 10.51 -2.20 -1.57
CA ASP A 106 9.21 -1.53 -1.72
C ASP A 106 9.19 -0.07 -1.22
N LEU A 107 10.20 0.35 -0.48
CA LEU A 107 10.19 1.68 0.14
C LEU A 107 11.24 2.65 -0.44
N MET A 108 12.03 2.19 -1.38
CA MET A 108 12.87 3.09 -2.19
C MET A 108 11.97 3.85 -3.16
N ASN A 109 11.98 5.17 -3.10
CA ASN A 109 11.11 6.08 -3.84
C ASN A 109 9.63 6.09 -3.41
N VAL A 110 9.32 5.76 -2.18
CA VAL A 110 7.95 5.81 -1.67
C VAL A 110 7.62 7.20 -1.15
N ASP A 111 6.51 7.73 -1.63
CA ASP A 111 5.94 8.99 -1.16
C ASP A 111 4.74 8.78 -0.23
N PHE A 112 4.13 7.58 -0.27
CA PHE A 112 2.99 7.24 0.56
C PHE A 112 2.95 5.74 0.92
N VAL A 113 2.53 5.40 2.14
CA VAL A 113 2.45 4.02 2.62
C VAL A 113 1.03 3.67 3.03
N PHE A 114 0.50 2.59 2.47
CA PHE A 114 -0.68 1.94 3.02
C PHE A 114 -0.28 0.78 3.93
N ILE A 115 -0.95 0.65 5.06
CA ILE A 115 -0.84 -0.50 5.95
C ILE A 115 -2.20 -1.20 5.94
N VAL A 116 -2.26 -2.40 5.38
CA VAL A 116 -3.49 -3.20 5.25
C VAL A 116 -3.42 -4.46 6.10
N GLU A 117 -4.57 -5.02 6.45
CA GLU A 117 -4.64 -6.17 7.35
C GLU A 117 -4.32 -7.48 6.64
N GLY A 118 -4.92 -7.73 5.47
CA GLY A 118 -4.86 -8.97 4.74
C GLY A 118 -3.79 -9.00 3.64
N LYS A 119 -3.29 -10.22 3.34
CA LYS A 119 -2.39 -10.40 2.18
C LYS A 119 -3.10 -10.11 0.86
N GLN A 120 -4.39 -10.42 0.76
CA GLN A 120 -5.17 -10.20 -0.46
C GLN A 120 -5.42 -8.71 -0.70
N ASP A 121 -5.57 -7.91 0.35
CA ASP A 121 -5.75 -6.47 0.25
C ASP A 121 -4.54 -5.79 -0.40
N LYS A 122 -3.34 -6.34 -0.19
CA LYS A 122 -2.12 -5.89 -0.87
C LYS A 122 -2.24 -5.96 -2.41
N TYR A 123 -3.05 -6.87 -2.94
CA TYR A 123 -3.26 -7.01 -4.39
C TYR A 123 -4.52 -6.30 -4.87
N ARG A 124 -5.57 -6.21 -4.04
CA ARG A 124 -6.87 -5.61 -4.40
C ARG A 124 -6.84 -4.09 -4.32
N LEU A 125 -6.24 -3.52 -3.27
CA LEU A 125 -6.16 -2.07 -3.09
C LEU A 125 -5.49 -1.35 -4.27
N PRO A 126 -4.36 -1.81 -4.85
CA PRO A 126 -3.77 -1.17 -6.01
C PRO A 126 -4.68 -1.14 -7.24
N LEU A 127 -5.57 -2.12 -7.42
CA LEU A 127 -6.52 -2.13 -8.54
C LEU A 127 -7.48 -0.94 -8.42
N LEU A 128 -7.99 -0.71 -7.20
CA LEU A 128 -8.85 0.43 -6.89
C LEU A 128 -8.11 1.75 -7.09
N LEU A 129 -6.91 1.89 -6.49
CA LEU A 129 -6.11 3.10 -6.59
C LEU A 129 -5.74 3.42 -8.05
N ASN A 130 -5.38 2.42 -8.85
CA ASN A 130 -5.02 2.62 -10.25
C ASN A 130 -6.18 3.10 -11.14
N HIS A 131 -7.41 2.80 -10.75
CA HIS A 131 -8.59 3.31 -11.47
C HIS A 131 -8.78 4.82 -11.25
N TYR A 132 -8.63 5.28 -10.00
CA TYR A 132 -8.92 6.67 -9.62
C TYR A 132 -7.72 7.60 -9.64
N TYR A 133 -6.50 7.09 -9.49
CA TYR A 133 -5.27 7.90 -9.40
C TYR A 133 -4.28 7.59 -10.51
N SER A 134 -3.55 8.61 -10.96
CA SER A 134 -2.47 8.46 -11.94
C SER A 134 -1.20 7.92 -11.28
N GLU A 135 -0.34 7.29 -12.08
CA GLU A 135 1.00 6.87 -11.68
C GLU A 135 1.05 5.89 -10.48
N ILE A 136 0.03 5.06 -10.30
CA ILE A 136 0.04 4.00 -9.27
C ILE A 136 1.01 2.88 -9.65
N TYR A 137 1.13 2.59 -10.95
CA TYR A 137 2.11 1.66 -11.49
C TYR A 137 3.08 2.38 -12.42
N ASP A 138 4.34 1.94 -12.43
CA ASP A 138 5.34 2.33 -13.41
C ASP A 138 5.17 1.55 -14.73
N GLU A 139 6.05 1.82 -15.71
CA GLU A 139 6.06 1.15 -17.02
C GLU A 139 6.32 -0.37 -16.90
N ASP A 140 7.02 -0.80 -15.86
CA ASP A 140 7.30 -2.21 -15.58
C ASP A 140 6.16 -2.92 -14.83
N GLY A 141 5.07 -2.21 -14.50
CA GLY A 141 3.93 -2.74 -13.75
C GLY A 141 4.18 -2.92 -12.24
N ARG A 142 5.19 -2.24 -11.68
CA ARG A 142 5.46 -2.20 -10.25
C ARG A 142 4.77 -0.99 -9.62
N LEU A 143 4.49 -1.06 -8.31
CA LEU A 143 3.95 0.08 -7.58
C LEU A 143 4.94 1.26 -7.64
N ASN A 144 4.43 2.41 -8.12
CA ASN A 144 5.21 3.61 -8.27
C ASN A 144 4.94 4.56 -7.10
N ARG A 145 5.98 4.87 -6.30
CA ARG A 145 5.95 5.82 -5.18
C ARG A 145 4.95 5.52 -4.06
N VAL A 146 4.24 4.39 -4.15
CA VAL A 146 3.30 3.90 -3.13
C VAL A 146 3.76 2.53 -2.65
N ALA A 147 3.84 2.33 -1.34
CA ALA A 147 4.07 1.01 -0.76
C ALA A 147 2.82 0.50 -0.03
N ILE A 148 2.60 -0.81 -0.07
CA ILE A 148 1.52 -1.47 0.66
C ILE A 148 2.11 -2.55 1.56
N LEU A 149 2.04 -2.29 2.85
CA LEU A 149 2.52 -3.19 3.90
C LEU A 149 1.36 -3.98 4.47
N THR A 150 1.58 -5.26 4.78
CA THR A 150 0.57 -6.11 5.40
C THR A 150 0.95 -6.42 6.84
N THR A 151 -0.05 -6.44 7.73
CA THR A 151 0.16 -6.87 9.12
C THR A 151 0.04 -8.39 9.29
N ASN A 152 -0.52 -9.10 8.29
CA ASN A 152 -0.76 -10.55 8.27
C ASN A 152 -1.54 -11.10 9.48
N SER A 153 -2.10 -10.24 10.30
CA SER A 153 -3.03 -10.53 11.40
C SER A 153 -3.34 -9.26 12.17
N CYS A 154 -4.44 -9.24 12.90
CA CYS A 154 -4.88 -8.15 13.79
C CYS A 154 -3.92 -7.86 14.96
N THR A 155 -2.67 -8.32 14.94
CA THR A 155 -1.74 -8.06 16.04
C THR A 155 -1.10 -6.69 15.89
N ASN A 156 -1.31 -5.84 16.86
CA ASN A 156 -0.73 -4.51 16.96
C ASN A 156 0.82 -4.49 16.86
N ILE A 157 1.49 -5.64 17.16
CA ILE A 157 2.95 -5.77 17.14
C ILE A 157 3.53 -5.59 15.73
N LYS A 158 2.91 -6.19 14.69
CA LYS A 158 3.40 -6.06 13.31
C LYS A 158 3.13 -4.67 12.75
N THR A 159 1.98 -4.09 13.09
CA THR A 159 1.68 -2.69 12.75
C THR A 159 2.67 -1.74 13.41
N TYR A 160 3.06 -2.01 14.64
CA TYR A 160 4.08 -1.26 15.36
C TYR A 160 5.44 -1.30 14.64
N ALA A 161 5.89 -2.47 14.20
CA ALA A 161 7.13 -2.61 13.43
C ALA A 161 7.07 -1.82 12.10
N ASN A 162 5.93 -1.85 11.40
CA ASN A 162 5.72 -1.06 10.19
C ASN A 162 5.75 0.45 10.47
N LEU A 163 5.16 0.92 11.57
CA LEU A 163 5.21 2.33 11.96
C LEU A 163 6.62 2.77 12.34
N LYS A 164 7.37 1.93 13.07
CA LYS A 164 8.78 2.20 13.38
C LYS A 164 9.61 2.37 12.11
N TYR A 165 9.35 1.53 11.11
CA TYR A 165 9.99 1.61 9.81
C TYR A 165 9.61 2.88 9.03
N ILE A 166 8.34 3.26 9.01
CA ILE A 166 7.85 4.53 8.43
C ILE A 166 8.54 5.73 9.08
N ASN A 167 8.76 5.69 10.38
CA ASN A 167 9.48 6.75 11.10
C ASN A 167 10.95 6.85 10.65
N GLN A 168 11.62 5.72 10.46
CA GLN A 168 12.99 5.68 9.93
C GLN A 168 13.10 6.27 8.52
N LEU A 169 12.03 6.20 7.72
CA LEU A 169 11.95 6.80 6.39
C LEU A 169 11.55 8.28 6.40
N TYR A 170 11.37 8.87 7.57
CA TYR A 170 10.93 10.27 7.73
C TYR A 170 9.61 10.60 7.01
N MET A 171 8.73 9.60 6.85
CA MET A 171 7.45 9.79 6.16
C MET A 171 6.36 10.45 7.02
N LYS A 172 6.66 10.70 8.30
CA LYS A 172 5.81 11.42 9.28
C LYS A 172 4.33 10.98 9.23
N ASP A 173 3.49 11.75 8.52
CA ASP A 173 2.05 11.57 8.39
C ASP A 173 1.60 10.99 7.02
N ARG A 174 2.53 10.64 6.14
CA ARG A 174 2.24 10.13 4.79
C ARG A 174 1.95 8.63 4.79
N PHE A 175 1.04 8.21 5.62
CA PHE A 175 0.57 6.82 5.66
C PHE A 175 -0.91 6.74 6.02
N LEU A 176 -1.56 5.68 5.57
CA LEU A 176 -2.94 5.34 5.91
C LEU A 176 -3.01 3.87 6.33
N MET A 177 -3.47 3.63 7.55
CA MET A 177 -3.83 2.29 8.02
C MET A 177 -5.27 2.00 7.67
N ILE A 178 -5.50 0.95 6.89
CA ILE A 178 -6.82 0.44 6.53
C ILE A 178 -7.06 -0.85 7.30
N ARG A 179 -8.13 -0.88 8.08
CA ARG A 179 -8.48 -2.02 8.93
C ARG A 179 -9.91 -2.47 8.70
N ASP A 180 -10.10 -3.77 8.76
CA ASP A 180 -11.41 -4.38 8.78
C ASP A 180 -12.20 -3.91 10.01
N SER A 181 -13.50 -3.69 9.86
CA SER A 181 -14.36 -3.36 11.00
C SER A 181 -14.68 -4.58 11.86
N ASP A 182 -14.62 -5.78 11.28
CA ASP A 182 -15.08 -7.02 11.93
C ASP A 182 -16.51 -6.92 12.49
N GLY A 183 -17.34 -6.08 11.88
CA GLY A 183 -18.70 -5.80 12.33
C GLY A 183 -18.80 -4.98 13.63
N LYS A 184 -17.74 -4.29 14.02
CA LYS A 184 -17.68 -3.46 15.24
C LYS A 184 -17.89 -1.98 14.92
N ASP A 185 -18.15 -1.19 15.95
CA ASP A 185 -18.24 0.27 15.83
C ASP A 185 -16.93 0.89 15.35
N ARG A 186 -16.98 1.57 14.21
CA ARG A 186 -15.84 2.15 13.51
C ARG A 186 -15.15 3.26 14.29
N ASP A 187 -15.95 4.11 14.93
CA ASP A 187 -15.43 5.25 15.68
C ASP A 187 -14.77 4.80 16.98
N MET A 188 -15.35 3.82 17.64
CA MET A 188 -14.77 3.21 18.83
C MET A 188 -13.42 2.55 18.48
N LEU A 189 -13.37 1.73 17.43
CA LEU A 189 -12.13 1.08 16.97
C LEU A 189 -11.05 2.09 16.60
N GLY A 190 -11.42 3.13 15.85
CA GLY A 190 -10.48 4.17 15.45
C GLY A 190 -9.90 4.95 16.63
N ARG A 191 -10.74 5.28 17.64
CA ARG A 191 -10.29 5.93 18.89
C ARG A 191 -9.37 5.01 19.70
N GLN A 192 -9.71 3.73 19.82
CA GLN A 192 -8.89 2.76 20.53
C GLN A 192 -7.51 2.60 19.89
N LEU A 193 -7.43 2.57 18.55
CA LEU A 193 -6.15 2.49 17.84
C LEU A 193 -5.30 3.74 18.04
N CYS A 194 -5.86 4.93 17.87
CA CYS A 194 -5.11 6.17 18.11
C CYS A 194 -4.58 6.20 19.55
N LYS A 195 -5.43 5.90 20.54
CA LYS A 195 -5.04 5.85 21.95
C LYS A 195 -3.90 4.85 22.20
N TYR A 196 -4.00 3.65 21.63
CA TYR A 196 -2.97 2.63 21.76
C TYR A 196 -1.59 3.12 21.28
N TYR A 197 -1.53 3.82 20.13
CA TYR A 197 -0.27 4.33 19.60
C TYR A 197 0.24 5.56 20.35
N ASP A 198 -0.66 6.42 20.86
CA ASP A 198 -0.27 7.54 21.72
C ASP A 198 0.36 7.03 23.03
N GLU A 199 -0.25 6.03 23.67
CA GLU A 199 0.30 5.41 24.89
C GLU A 199 1.65 4.73 24.63
N ARG A 200 1.83 4.08 23.49
CA ARG A 200 3.10 3.49 23.08
C ARG A 200 4.18 4.54 22.87
N ASN A 201 3.87 5.67 22.26
CA ASN A 201 4.82 6.76 22.06
C ASN A 201 5.33 7.40 23.36
N LEU A 202 4.59 7.28 24.45
CA LEU A 202 5.04 7.75 25.76
C LEU A 202 6.13 6.86 26.38
N VAL A 203 6.17 5.60 25.99
CA VAL A 203 7.06 4.58 26.57
C VAL A 203 8.25 4.27 25.65
N ASP A 204 8.10 4.50 24.34
CA ASP A 204 9.10 4.09 23.35
C ASP A 204 10.11 5.20 23.05
N VAL A 205 11.39 4.86 23.17
CA VAL A 205 12.53 5.75 22.88
C VAL A 205 12.62 6.12 21.40
N ASP A 206 12.09 5.29 20.51
CA ASP A 206 12.22 5.45 19.06
C ASP A 206 11.16 6.39 18.44
N HIS A 207 10.23 6.91 19.22
CA HIS A 207 9.17 7.84 18.81
C HIS A 207 8.51 7.45 17.47
N LEU A 208 7.43 6.68 17.51
CA LEU A 208 6.62 6.37 16.33
C LEU A 208 6.07 7.65 15.68
N PRO A 209 5.75 7.62 14.38
CA PRO A 209 5.00 8.71 13.78
C PRO A 209 3.66 8.89 14.53
N LYS A 210 3.25 10.14 14.71
CA LYS A 210 1.98 10.45 15.37
C LYS A 210 0.84 9.87 14.56
N VAL A 211 0.11 8.93 15.15
CA VAL A 211 -1.08 8.33 14.54
C VAL A 211 -2.31 9.16 14.92
N THR A 212 -2.94 9.77 13.94
CA THR A 212 -4.17 10.55 14.09
C THR A 212 -5.34 9.84 13.43
N ARG A 213 -6.58 10.31 13.66
CA ARG A 213 -7.77 9.77 12.98
C ARG A 213 -7.65 9.83 11.45
N LYS A 214 -6.93 10.80 10.90
CA LYS A 214 -6.62 10.91 9.47
C LYS A 214 -5.82 9.71 8.96
N ASN A 215 -4.95 9.14 9.79
CA ASN A 215 -4.08 8.02 9.42
C ASN A 215 -4.74 6.64 9.63
N VAL A 216 -6.00 6.61 10.10
CA VAL A 216 -6.71 5.35 10.43
C VAL A 216 -8.06 5.34 9.74
N LEU A 217 -8.22 4.44 8.79
CA LEU A 217 -9.49 4.08 8.18
C LEU A 217 -9.96 2.73 8.73
N ILE A 218 -11.11 2.71 9.37
CA ILE A 218 -11.85 1.47 9.64
C ILE A 218 -12.88 1.35 8.53
N LEU A 219 -12.85 0.24 7.78
CA LEU A 219 -13.72 0.02 6.63
C LEU A 219 -15.20 0.14 6.98
N LYS A 220 -16.00 0.65 6.04
CA LYS A 220 -17.45 0.77 6.17
C LYS A 220 -18.09 -0.60 6.40
N TYR A 221 -17.62 -1.59 5.65
CA TYR A 221 -18.09 -2.96 5.71
C TYR A 221 -17.17 -3.85 6.59
N TYR A 222 -17.58 -5.09 6.78
CA TYR A 222 -16.87 -6.05 7.64
C TYR A 222 -15.40 -6.18 7.26
N SER A 223 -15.12 -6.36 5.97
CA SER A 223 -13.77 -6.46 5.39
C SER A 223 -13.76 -5.96 3.95
N PHE A 224 -12.58 -5.89 3.33
CA PHE A 224 -12.42 -5.35 1.99
C PHE A 224 -13.18 -6.16 0.92
N GLU A 225 -13.35 -7.47 1.09
CA GLU A 225 -14.14 -8.32 0.19
C GLU A 225 -15.58 -7.87 0.05
N ASN A 226 -16.19 -7.32 1.10
CA ASN A 226 -17.61 -6.92 1.10
C ASN A 226 -17.93 -5.79 0.13
N TYR A 227 -16.93 -5.02 -0.31
CA TYR A 227 -17.11 -3.97 -1.32
C TYR A 227 -17.41 -4.50 -2.72
N PHE A 228 -17.08 -5.76 -3.00
CA PHE A 228 -17.27 -6.40 -4.31
C PHE A 228 -18.53 -7.26 -4.38
N LEU A 229 -19.50 -6.99 -3.50
CA LEU A 229 -20.74 -7.77 -3.38
C LEU A 229 -21.97 -6.94 -3.76
N ASN A 230 -21.89 -6.16 -4.85
CA ASN A 230 -23.05 -5.52 -5.43
C ASN A 230 -23.69 -6.45 -6.50
N PRO A 231 -24.92 -6.97 -6.28
CA PRO A 231 -25.53 -7.95 -7.17
C PRO A 231 -25.75 -7.44 -8.59
N GLU A 232 -26.09 -6.16 -8.77
CA GLU A 232 -26.27 -5.57 -10.10
C GLU A 232 -24.98 -5.62 -10.91
N ILE A 233 -23.85 -5.23 -10.30
CA ILE A 233 -22.53 -5.25 -10.96
C ILE A 233 -22.10 -6.69 -11.23
N MET A 234 -22.30 -7.60 -10.27
CA MET A 234 -21.94 -9.00 -10.40
C MET A 234 -22.73 -9.70 -11.52
N SER A 235 -24.00 -9.35 -11.71
CA SER A 235 -24.81 -9.84 -12.83
C SER A 235 -24.28 -9.32 -14.17
N LYS A 236 -23.96 -8.03 -14.28
CA LYS A 236 -23.35 -7.44 -15.50
C LYS A 236 -22.02 -8.10 -15.88
N LEU A 237 -21.29 -8.58 -14.90
CA LEU A 237 -20.00 -9.29 -15.10
C LEU A 237 -20.16 -10.79 -15.38
N GLY A 238 -21.38 -11.33 -15.30
CA GLY A 238 -21.63 -12.76 -15.46
C GLY A 238 -21.13 -13.62 -14.30
N VAL A 239 -20.84 -13.02 -13.15
CA VAL A 239 -20.50 -13.75 -11.91
C VAL A 239 -21.73 -14.48 -11.37
N ILE A 240 -22.90 -13.89 -11.55
CA ILE A 240 -24.22 -14.46 -11.23
C ILE A 240 -25.15 -14.26 -12.43
N GLU A 241 -26.22 -15.03 -12.50
CA GLU A 241 -27.18 -14.96 -13.61
C GLU A 241 -28.08 -13.72 -13.52
N SER A 242 -28.51 -13.36 -12.31
CA SER A 242 -29.36 -12.20 -12.05
C SER A 242 -29.19 -11.74 -10.61
N GLU A 243 -29.69 -10.54 -10.29
CA GLU A 243 -29.74 -10.05 -8.91
C GLU A 243 -30.56 -10.96 -7.99
N ASP A 244 -31.69 -11.48 -8.48
CA ASP A 244 -32.55 -12.37 -7.69
C ASP A 244 -31.82 -13.70 -7.41
N ALA A 245 -31.09 -14.24 -8.39
CA ALA A 245 -30.27 -15.44 -8.21
C ALA A 245 -29.18 -15.22 -7.12
N PHE A 246 -28.64 -14.00 -6.99
CA PHE A 246 -27.71 -13.69 -5.90
C PHE A 246 -28.35 -13.91 -4.53
N TYR A 247 -29.55 -13.36 -4.32
CA TYR A 247 -30.23 -13.46 -3.03
C TYR A 247 -30.76 -14.86 -2.74
N GLU A 248 -31.15 -15.61 -3.77
CA GLU A 248 -31.52 -17.03 -3.62
C GLU A 248 -30.31 -17.85 -3.16
N ILE A 249 -29.17 -17.73 -3.84
CA ILE A 249 -27.92 -18.41 -3.45
C ILE A 249 -27.50 -18.02 -2.03
N LEU A 250 -27.55 -16.73 -1.73
CA LEU A 250 -27.18 -16.23 -0.42
C LEU A 250 -28.09 -16.76 0.69
N TYR A 251 -29.40 -16.80 0.45
CA TYR A 251 -30.38 -17.33 1.40
C TYR A 251 -30.24 -18.84 1.60
N ASP A 252 -29.97 -19.60 0.52
CA ASP A 252 -29.69 -21.03 0.64
C ASP A 252 -28.42 -21.28 1.48
N LYS A 253 -27.35 -20.51 1.25
CA LYS A 253 -26.13 -20.59 2.06
C LYS A 253 -26.33 -20.11 3.48
N TRP A 254 -27.21 -19.15 3.68
CA TRP A 254 -27.62 -18.72 5.01
C TRP A 254 -28.27 -19.86 5.78
N ARG A 255 -29.26 -20.52 5.20
CA ARG A 255 -29.94 -21.68 5.81
C ARG A 255 -29.01 -22.88 5.98
N GLU A 256 -28.06 -23.08 5.07
CA GLU A 256 -27.11 -24.18 5.14
C GLU A 256 -26.14 -24.03 6.31
N TYR A 257 -25.45 -22.90 6.43
CA TYR A 257 -24.38 -22.72 7.45
C TYR A 257 -24.10 -21.29 7.91
N LEU A 258 -24.37 -20.24 7.10
CA LEU A 258 -23.92 -18.88 7.44
C LEU A 258 -24.54 -18.36 8.74
N HIS A 259 -25.79 -18.71 9.04
CA HIS A 259 -26.43 -18.31 10.30
C HIS A 259 -25.75 -18.86 11.56
N ARG A 260 -24.96 -19.93 11.42
CA ARG A 260 -24.27 -20.59 12.57
C ARG A 260 -22.86 -20.11 12.79
N ILE A 261 -22.22 -19.49 11.80
CA ILE A 261 -20.87 -18.95 11.99
C ILE A 261 -20.90 -17.70 12.88
N LYS A 262 -19.75 -17.37 13.48
CA LYS A 262 -19.65 -16.26 14.45
C LYS A 262 -20.21 -14.93 13.92
N SER A 263 -19.93 -14.58 12.68
CA SER A 263 -20.43 -13.34 12.06
C SER A 263 -21.93 -13.41 11.75
N GLY A 264 -22.48 -14.58 11.40
CA GLY A 264 -23.92 -14.77 11.20
C GLY A 264 -24.71 -14.66 12.51
N VAL A 265 -24.23 -15.31 13.57
CA VAL A 265 -24.82 -15.14 14.91
C VAL A 265 -24.80 -13.69 15.34
N HIS A 266 -23.68 -12.97 15.09
CA HIS A 266 -23.58 -11.55 15.40
C HIS A 266 -24.59 -10.70 14.59
N LEU A 267 -24.75 -10.99 13.29
CA LEU A 267 -25.73 -10.30 12.45
C LEU A 267 -27.18 -10.50 12.98
N ILE A 268 -27.56 -11.74 13.35
CA ILE A 268 -28.86 -12.01 13.97
C ILE A 268 -29.05 -11.18 15.25
N GLN A 269 -28.01 -11.09 16.09
CA GLN A 269 -28.06 -10.29 17.33
C GLN A 269 -28.27 -8.79 17.03
N MET A 270 -27.59 -8.26 16.01
CA MET A 270 -27.71 -6.86 15.63
C MET A 270 -29.08 -6.53 15.01
N MET A 271 -29.64 -7.46 14.22
CA MET A 271 -30.98 -7.30 13.64
C MET A 271 -32.12 -7.63 14.61
N GLY A 272 -31.84 -8.36 15.68
CA GLY A 272 -32.85 -8.85 16.63
C GLY A 272 -33.75 -9.97 16.09
N ARG A 273 -33.51 -10.47 14.88
CA ARG A 273 -34.26 -11.52 14.19
C ARG A 273 -33.43 -12.24 13.15
N ASP A 274 -33.90 -13.39 12.68
CA ASP A 274 -33.33 -14.12 11.56
C ASP A 274 -33.99 -13.72 10.22
N PHE A 275 -33.33 -14.01 9.11
CA PHE A 275 -33.86 -13.81 7.76
C PHE A 275 -34.94 -14.84 7.43
N THR A 276 -36.01 -14.38 6.76
CA THR A 276 -37.19 -15.20 6.43
C THR A 276 -37.27 -15.54 4.94
N SER A 277 -36.60 -14.78 4.08
CA SER A 277 -36.68 -14.96 2.62
C SER A 277 -35.49 -14.31 1.90
N PRO A 278 -35.22 -14.63 0.62
CA PRO A 278 -34.27 -13.90 -0.23
C PRO A 278 -34.58 -12.42 -0.32
N GLN A 279 -35.87 -12.04 -0.39
CA GLN A 279 -36.29 -10.64 -0.44
C GLN A 279 -35.95 -9.88 0.84
N ASP A 280 -36.07 -10.52 2.00
CA ASP A 280 -35.66 -9.97 3.29
C ASP A 280 -34.15 -9.69 3.34
N MET A 281 -33.33 -10.56 2.73
CA MET A 281 -31.89 -10.33 2.58
C MET A 281 -31.58 -9.16 1.64
N LYS A 282 -32.35 -8.98 0.59
CA LYS A 282 -32.22 -7.86 -0.35
C LYS A 282 -32.43 -6.52 0.36
N GLU A 283 -33.43 -6.44 1.21
CA GLU A 283 -33.75 -5.26 1.98
C GLU A 283 -32.70 -4.92 3.06
N HIS A 284 -31.90 -5.89 3.48
CA HIS A 284 -30.89 -5.76 4.55
C HIS A 284 -29.46 -6.05 4.06
N MET A 285 -29.19 -5.79 2.76
CA MET A 285 -27.87 -6.08 2.20
C MET A 285 -26.74 -5.24 2.82
N GLU A 286 -27.05 -4.01 3.26
CA GLU A 286 -26.07 -3.15 3.95
C GLU A 286 -25.67 -3.74 5.31
N GLU A 287 -26.61 -4.28 6.08
CA GLU A 287 -26.35 -4.97 7.32
C GLU A 287 -25.55 -6.24 7.09
N ILE A 288 -25.88 -7.00 6.04
CA ILE A 288 -25.13 -8.20 5.65
C ILE A 288 -23.68 -7.82 5.31
N LYS A 289 -23.45 -6.79 4.49
CA LYS A 289 -22.09 -6.31 4.16
C LYS A 289 -21.35 -5.81 5.40
N THR A 290 -22.05 -5.24 6.38
CA THR A 290 -21.45 -4.65 7.59
C THR A 290 -21.08 -5.72 8.63
N TYR A 291 -21.94 -6.72 8.85
CA TYR A 291 -21.78 -7.65 9.97
C TYR A 291 -21.34 -9.07 9.57
N MET A 292 -21.43 -9.43 8.29
CA MET A 292 -21.00 -10.74 7.80
C MET A 292 -19.56 -10.71 7.30
N ARG A 293 -18.79 -11.71 7.70
CA ARG A 293 -17.40 -11.88 7.28
C ARG A 293 -17.30 -12.00 5.76
N GLY A 294 -16.61 -11.04 5.13
CA GLY A 294 -16.51 -10.91 3.68
C GLY A 294 -15.88 -12.10 2.99
N HIS A 295 -14.86 -12.70 3.57
CA HIS A 295 -14.23 -13.90 3.01
C HIS A 295 -15.23 -15.04 2.72
N ASN A 296 -16.18 -15.29 3.63
CA ASN A 296 -17.19 -16.32 3.44
C ASN A 296 -18.15 -15.97 2.29
N LEU A 297 -18.58 -14.71 2.22
CA LEU A 297 -19.48 -14.25 1.15
C LEU A 297 -18.77 -14.24 -0.20
N PHE A 298 -17.55 -13.73 -0.22
CA PHE A 298 -16.73 -13.67 -1.43
C PHE A 298 -16.43 -15.05 -2.01
N ASP A 299 -16.11 -16.02 -1.16
CA ASP A 299 -15.81 -17.39 -1.61
C ASP A 299 -17.05 -18.10 -2.23
N ILE A 300 -18.26 -17.80 -1.75
CA ILE A 300 -19.50 -18.33 -2.34
C ILE A 300 -19.61 -17.93 -3.82
N PHE A 301 -19.35 -16.67 -4.15
CA PHE A 301 -19.59 -16.13 -5.48
C PHE A 301 -18.35 -16.14 -6.37
N TYR A 302 -17.17 -15.82 -5.82
CA TYR A 302 -15.92 -15.68 -6.57
C TYR A 302 -15.01 -16.90 -6.45
N GLY A 303 -15.29 -17.85 -5.56
CA GLY A 303 -14.42 -19.01 -5.30
C GLY A 303 -14.09 -19.85 -6.54
N ARG A 304 -15.00 -19.92 -7.52
CA ARG A 304 -14.79 -20.59 -8.81
C ARG A 304 -13.87 -19.81 -9.77
N TYR A 305 -13.68 -18.51 -9.56
CA TYR A 305 -12.93 -17.60 -10.44
C TYR A 305 -11.53 -17.25 -9.93
N LYS A 306 -10.94 -18.06 -9.06
CA LYS A 306 -9.62 -17.75 -8.41
C LYS A 306 -8.50 -17.36 -9.38
N LYS A 307 -8.50 -17.91 -10.59
CA LYS A 307 -7.51 -17.58 -11.64
C LYS A 307 -7.79 -16.26 -12.35
N GLU A 308 -9.04 -15.85 -12.38
CA GLU A 308 -9.55 -14.68 -13.11
C GLU A 308 -9.93 -13.55 -12.14
N GLU A 309 -9.76 -13.76 -10.83
CA GLU A 309 -10.17 -12.82 -9.78
C GLU A 309 -9.71 -11.39 -10.07
N LYS A 310 -8.42 -11.22 -10.40
CA LYS A 310 -7.84 -9.91 -10.68
C LYS A 310 -8.55 -9.16 -11.80
N ASP A 311 -8.84 -9.85 -12.89
CA ASP A 311 -9.48 -9.24 -14.07
C ASP A 311 -10.96 -8.95 -13.80
N LEU A 312 -11.64 -9.83 -13.07
CA LEU A 312 -13.01 -9.61 -12.63
C LEU A 312 -13.13 -8.41 -11.68
N LEU A 313 -12.26 -8.32 -10.68
CA LEU A 313 -12.27 -7.18 -9.76
C LEU A 313 -11.92 -5.87 -10.47
N LYS A 314 -11.00 -5.88 -11.44
CA LYS A 314 -10.71 -4.72 -12.26
C LYS A 314 -11.94 -4.24 -13.03
N LYS A 315 -12.64 -5.15 -13.71
CA LYS A 315 -13.89 -4.85 -14.43
C LYS A 315 -14.99 -4.40 -13.47
N TYR A 316 -15.06 -4.98 -12.27
CA TYR A 316 -16.01 -4.55 -11.23
C TYR A 316 -15.79 -3.08 -10.86
N ILE A 317 -14.53 -2.70 -10.59
CA ILE A 317 -14.14 -1.31 -10.25
C ILE A 317 -14.45 -0.35 -11.41
N GLU A 318 -14.30 -0.78 -12.67
CA GLU A 318 -14.60 0.03 -13.85
C GLU A 318 -16.11 0.34 -14.00
N ILE A 319 -16.99 -0.55 -13.51
CA ILE A 319 -18.46 -0.42 -13.59
C ILE A 319 -19.02 0.25 -12.32
N ALA A 320 -18.42 -0.03 -11.17
CA ALA A 320 -18.90 0.41 -9.88
C ALA A 320 -18.86 1.94 -9.76
N PRO A 321 -19.93 2.57 -9.24
CA PRO A 321 -19.91 3.99 -8.93
C PRO A 321 -18.87 4.26 -7.81
N ARG A 322 -18.30 5.47 -7.79
CA ARG A 322 -17.32 5.89 -6.78
C ARG A 322 -17.85 5.70 -5.35
N ASP A 323 -19.14 5.88 -5.16
CA ASP A 323 -19.79 5.80 -3.85
C ASP A 323 -19.65 4.41 -3.18
N GLU A 324 -19.52 3.34 -3.96
CA GLU A 324 -19.24 2.00 -3.42
C GLU A 324 -17.93 1.97 -2.60
N PHE A 325 -16.95 2.79 -2.95
CA PHE A 325 -15.63 2.85 -2.33
C PHE A 325 -15.34 4.19 -1.66
N SER A 326 -16.39 4.99 -1.38
CA SER A 326 -16.24 6.38 -0.95
C SER A 326 -15.38 6.53 0.30
N ASP A 327 -15.55 5.71 1.31
CA ASP A 327 -14.79 5.79 2.55
C ASP A 327 -13.28 5.57 2.34
N ILE A 328 -12.89 4.65 1.44
CA ILE A 328 -11.49 4.37 1.10
C ILE A 328 -10.92 5.52 0.28
N LEU A 329 -11.66 5.97 -0.73
CA LEU A 329 -11.21 7.02 -1.64
C LEU A 329 -11.16 8.38 -0.94
N ASP A 330 -12.15 8.73 -0.10
CA ASP A 330 -12.16 9.97 0.65
C ASP A 330 -11.04 10.01 1.69
N ALA A 331 -10.73 8.88 2.32
CA ALA A 331 -9.58 8.77 3.20
C ALA A 331 -8.26 9.00 2.45
N ALA A 332 -8.11 8.42 1.25
CA ALA A 332 -6.94 8.65 0.39
C ALA A 332 -6.86 10.11 -0.08
N ASP A 333 -7.97 10.69 -0.56
CA ASP A 333 -8.07 12.09 -1.02
C ASP A 333 -7.79 13.12 0.08
N SER A 334 -7.91 12.73 1.35
CA SER A 334 -7.53 13.60 2.46
C SER A 334 -6.03 13.94 2.48
N PHE A 335 -5.20 13.17 1.76
CA PHE A 335 -3.76 13.40 1.65
C PHE A 335 -3.42 14.15 0.36
N ILE A 336 -2.59 15.18 0.45
CA ILE A 336 -2.16 16.04 -0.68
C ILE A 336 -1.57 15.21 -1.83
N TYR A 337 -0.87 14.13 -1.52
CA TYR A 337 -0.29 13.23 -2.53
C TYR A 337 -1.35 12.70 -3.50
N PHE A 338 -2.49 12.23 -3.00
CA PHE A 338 -3.56 11.67 -3.83
C PHE A 338 -4.38 12.75 -4.52
N GLN A 339 -4.59 13.91 -3.89
CA GLN A 339 -5.26 15.06 -4.53
C GLN A 339 -4.53 15.47 -5.82
N SER A 340 -3.19 15.48 -5.81
CA SER A 340 -2.39 15.81 -6.98
C SER A 340 -2.36 14.72 -8.06
N LYS A 341 -2.81 13.51 -7.75
CA LYS A 341 -2.80 12.34 -8.63
C LYS A 341 -4.18 11.92 -9.13
N THR A 342 -5.25 12.56 -8.68
CA THR A 342 -6.63 12.26 -9.11
C THR A 342 -6.75 12.39 -10.63
N LYS A 343 -7.30 11.38 -11.29
CA LYS A 343 -7.57 11.42 -12.73
C LYS A 343 -8.74 12.37 -13.02
N GLN A 344 -8.54 13.35 -13.87
CA GLN A 344 -9.52 14.39 -14.21
C GLN A 344 -10.82 13.89 -14.86
N LYS A 345 -11.04 12.58 -15.02
CA LYS A 345 -12.25 12.03 -15.65
C LYS A 345 -13.54 12.22 -14.86
N ASP A 346 -13.45 12.42 -13.53
CA ASP A 346 -14.65 12.50 -12.68
C ASP A 346 -15.28 13.90 -12.66
N ILE A 347 -14.58 14.94 -13.11
CA ILE A 347 -15.11 16.32 -13.17
C ILE A 347 -16.09 16.51 -14.36
N GLN A 348 -16.08 15.63 -15.36
CA GLN A 348 -16.95 15.76 -16.54
C GLN A 348 -18.32 15.06 -16.41
N ASN A 349 -18.52 14.20 -15.42
CA ASN A 349 -19.80 13.50 -15.22
C ASN A 349 -20.74 14.19 -14.22
N GLU A 350 -20.27 15.14 -13.43
CA GLU A 350 -21.12 15.98 -12.56
C GLU A 350 -21.71 17.21 -13.27
N THR A 351 -21.41 17.42 -14.56
CA THR A 351 -21.87 18.57 -15.35
C THR A 351 -22.74 18.16 -16.55
N LYS A 352 -23.38 16.99 -16.50
CA LYS A 352 -24.39 16.61 -17.49
C LYS A 352 -25.69 16.19 -16.82
#